data_a0baa387583b7340bbacd9ec518a62af
#
_entry.id   a0baa387583b7340bbacd9ec518a62af
#
_cell.length_a   1.000
_cell.length_b   1.000
_cell.length_c   1.000
_cell.angle_alpha   90.00
_cell.angle_beta   90.00
_cell.angle_gamma   90.00
#
_symmetry.space_group_name_H-M   'P 1'
#
loop_
_entity.id
_entity.type
_entity.pdbx_description
1 polymer ?
#
loop_
_entity_poly.entity_id
_entity_poly.type
_entity_poly.pdbx_seq_one_letter_code
_entity_poly.pdbx_strand_id
1 'polypeptide(L)'
;MAPIPPHARHAPAEPWRASMTRLNCPSCGAPVTFTSAQSLLAVCSYCRASLIRHDLDVEQIGVMGALIEDATPLQLGAEGVWRSTHFAVVGRLQVKWAQGGWNEWYCVFDDGRTGWLGEAAGEYAISFETPVPEPLPAWASLQPGLPVTLGGVAYEITDVREAEVVGGEGELPFRVGSGWTTRSADLRNDTARFATLDYSDEAPRVYLGEVVDFPGLALRGLREFEGWR
;
A
#
# COMPACT_ATOMS: atom_id res chain seq x y z
N MET A 1 -36.45 -30.66 26.85
CA MET A 1 -35.81 -30.49 25.52
C MET A 1 -35.27 -29.08 25.44
N ALA A 2 -33.98 -28.89 25.56
CA ALA A 2 -33.37 -27.57 25.41
C ALA A 2 -33.22 -27.23 23.91
N PRO A 3 -33.42 -25.98 23.47
CA PRO A 3 -33.28 -25.60 22.08
C PRO A 3 -31.79 -25.61 21.66
N ILE A 4 -31.54 -26.21 20.50
CA ILE A 4 -30.22 -26.23 19.85
C ILE A 4 -29.87 -24.78 19.44
N PRO A 5 -28.64 -24.27 19.73
CA PRO A 5 -28.24 -22.93 19.32
C PRO A 5 -28.09 -22.85 17.79
N PRO A 6 -28.37 -21.70 17.18
CA PRO A 6 -28.29 -21.51 15.74
C PRO A 6 -26.84 -21.65 15.28
N HIS A 7 -26.64 -22.45 14.24
CA HIS A 7 -25.37 -22.72 13.57
C HIS A 7 -24.59 -21.42 13.33
N ALA A 8 -23.35 -21.38 13.82
CA ALA A 8 -22.35 -20.39 13.44
C ALA A 8 -22.27 -20.39 11.90
N ARG A 9 -22.67 -19.30 11.28
CA ARG A 9 -22.45 -19.10 9.85
C ARG A 9 -20.95 -19.04 9.66
N HIS A 10 -20.40 -20.02 8.95
CA HIS A 10 -19.04 -19.94 8.46
C HIS A 10 -18.91 -18.63 7.69
N ALA A 11 -17.98 -17.77 8.14
CA ALA A 11 -17.56 -16.63 7.33
C ALA A 11 -17.12 -17.17 5.96
N PRO A 12 -17.52 -16.54 4.84
CA PRO A 12 -17.07 -16.98 3.52
C PRO A 12 -15.54 -17.03 3.52
N ALA A 13 -14.99 -18.10 2.95
CA ALA A 13 -13.54 -18.23 2.82
C ALA A 13 -13.01 -17.02 2.05
N GLU A 14 -12.06 -16.29 2.64
CA GLU A 14 -11.45 -15.13 2.04
C GLU A 14 -10.65 -15.57 0.80
N PRO A 15 -11.07 -15.19 -0.42
CA PRO A 15 -10.52 -15.76 -1.66
C PRO A 15 -9.02 -15.48 -1.84
N TRP A 16 -8.49 -14.40 -1.25
CA TRP A 16 -7.07 -14.05 -1.28
C TRP A 16 -6.20 -15.00 -0.44
N ARG A 17 -6.74 -15.64 0.59
CA ARG A 17 -6.01 -16.66 1.37
C ARG A 17 -5.74 -17.94 0.60
N ALA A 18 -6.46 -18.19 -0.49
CA ALA A 18 -6.27 -19.39 -1.32
C ALA A 18 -5.00 -19.33 -2.18
N SER A 19 -4.38 -18.15 -2.36
CA SER A 19 -3.16 -17.97 -3.17
C SER A 19 -1.87 -17.85 -2.35
N MET A 20 -1.92 -18.09 -1.03
CA MET A 20 -0.76 -17.95 -0.14
C MET A 20 0.37 -18.92 -0.50
N THR A 21 1.52 -18.38 -0.88
CA THR A 21 2.75 -19.16 -1.07
C THR A 21 3.66 -18.95 0.16
N ARG A 22 4.12 -20.06 0.76
CA ARG A 22 5.08 -20.01 1.87
C ARG A 22 6.42 -20.53 1.40
N LEU A 23 7.45 -19.73 1.63
CA LEU A 23 8.84 -20.01 1.30
C LEU A 23 9.72 -19.75 2.53
N ASN A 24 10.96 -20.19 2.50
CA ASN A 24 11.91 -19.92 3.58
C ASN A 24 12.88 -18.83 3.15
N CYS A 25 13.17 -17.90 4.04
CA CYS A 25 14.19 -16.89 3.82
C CYS A 25 15.57 -17.53 3.64
N PRO A 26 16.25 -17.33 2.51
CA PRO A 26 17.57 -17.95 2.28
C PRO A 26 18.64 -17.41 3.24
N SER A 27 18.42 -16.24 3.85
CA SER A 27 19.38 -15.61 4.77
C SER A 27 19.29 -16.16 6.21
N CYS A 28 18.07 -16.40 6.73
CA CYS A 28 17.89 -16.78 8.14
C CYS A 28 17.02 -18.03 8.37
N GLY A 29 16.47 -18.62 7.31
CA GLY A 29 15.59 -19.79 7.38
C GLY A 29 14.17 -19.53 7.85
N ALA A 30 13.82 -18.31 8.24
CA ALA A 30 12.48 -17.97 8.72
C ALA A 30 11.42 -18.09 7.61
N PRO A 31 10.17 -18.46 7.94
CA PRO A 31 9.11 -18.52 6.96
C PRO A 31 8.75 -17.13 6.43
N VAL A 32 8.55 -17.02 5.12
CA VAL A 32 8.08 -15.84 4.42
C VAL A 32 6.82 -16.22 3.64
N THR A 33 5.80 -15.40 3.73
CA THR A 33 4.53 -15.64 3.06
C THR A 33 4.31 -14.58 2.00
N PHE A 34 3.84 -15.02 0.82
CA PHE A 34 3.26 -14.17 -0.21
C PHE A 34 1.77 -14.43 -0.25
N THR A 35 1.00 -13.42 0.07
CA THR A 35 -0.47 -13.47 0.13
C THR A 35 -1.08 -13.24 -1.24
N SER A 36 -0.44 -12.38 -2.06
CA SER A 36 -0.90 -12.04 -3.40
C SER A 36 0.01 -12.61 -4.47
N ALA A 37 -0.60 -13.07 -5.58
CA ALA A 37 0.13 -13.41 -6.79
C ALA A 37 0.84 -12.19 -7.42
N GLN A 38 0.37 -10.99 -7.13
CA GLN A 38 0.93 -9.73 -7.63
C GLN A 38 2.08 -9.20 -6.77
N SER A 39 2.29 -9.75 -5.57
CA SER A 39 3.43 -9.41 -4.72
C SER A 39 4.72 -9.95 -5.33
N LEU A 40 5.63 -9.07 -5.70
CA LEU A 40 6.93 -9.42 -6.28
C LEU A 40 8.02 -9.53 -5.21
N LEU A 41 7.99 -8.66 -4.21
CA LEU A 41 8.96 -8.55 -3.13
C LEU A 41 8.31 -8.85 -1.79
N ALA A 42 9.04 -9.50 -0.88
CA ALA A 42 8.69 -9.57 0.53
C ALA A 42 9.89 -9.22 1.41
N VAL A 43 9.63 -8.56 2.52
CA VAL A 43 10.64 -8.26 3.54
C VAL A 43 10.55 -9.29 4.65
N CYS A 44 11.63 -10.01 4.89
CA CYS A 44 11.67 -10.99 5.97
C CYS A 44 11.49 -10.31 7.34
N SER A 45 10.47 -10.70 8.09
CA SER A 45 10.15 -10.12 9.41
C SER A 45 11.24 -10.36 10.47
N TYR A 46 12.16 -11.32 10.25
CA TYR A 46 13.22 -11.65 11.20
C TYR A 46 14.53 -10.92 10.91
N CYS A 47 15.01 -10.99 9.67
CA CYS A 47 16.32 -10.43 9.32
C CYS A 47 16.25 -9.24 8.36
N ARG A 48 15.05 -8.83 7.95
CA ARG A 48 14.76 -7.75 7.00
C ARG A 48 15.39 -7.95 5.61
N ALA A 49 15.77 -9.17 5.26
CA ALA A 49 16.19 -9.47 3.91
C ALA A 49 15.07 -9.12 2.93
N SER A 50 15.40 -8.38 1.87
CA SER A 50 14.52 -8.10 0.75
C SER A 50 14.59 -9.29 -0.21
N LEU A 51 13.46 -9.95 -0.40
CA LEU A 51 13.34 -11.23 -1.10
C LEU A 51 12.46 -11.05 -2.33
N ILE A 52 13.01 -11.33 -3.51
CA ILE A 52 12.23 -11.38 -4.76
C ILE A 52 11.74 -12.80 -4.97
N ARG A 53 10.45 -12.92 -5.31
CA ARG A 53 9.83 -14.20 -5.63
C ARG A 53 10.11 -14.60 -7.08
N HIS A 54 10.52 -15.86 -7.26
CA HIS A 54 10.67 -16.56 -8.53
C HIS A 54 9.86 -17.85 -8.44
N ASP A 55 8.61 -17.86 -8.91
CA ASP A 55 7.68 -19.01 -8.86
C ASP A 55 7.65 -19.73 -7.49
N LEU A 56 8.51 -20.73 -7.31
CA LEU A 56 8.60 -21.60 -6.11
C LEU A 56 9.83 -21.30 -5.24
N ASP A 57 10.57 -20.22 -5.52
CA ASP A 57 11.79 -19.87 -4.83
C ASP A 57 11.86 -18.35 -4.55
N VAL A 58 12.78 -17.95 -3.69
CA VAL A 58 13.05 -16.55 -3.38
C VAL A 58 14.55 -16.25 -3.44
N GLU A 59 14.88 -15.12 -4.03
CA GLU A 59 16.23 -14.59 -4.10
C GLU A 59 16.36 -13.37 -3.17
N GLN A 60 17.42 -13.35 -2.36
CA GLN A 60 17.76 -12.18 -1.56
C GLN A 60 18.45 -11.15 -2.44
N ILE A 61 17.87 -9.96 -2.52
CA ILE A 61 18.41 -8.83 -3.31
C ILE A 61 19.01 -7.71 -2.45
N GLY A 62 18.86 -7.79 -1.13
CA GLY A 62 19.37 -6.77 -0.20
C GLY A 62 18.79 -6.92 1.19
N VAL A 63 18.87 -5.84 1.96
CA VAL A 63 18.28 -5.71 3.29
C VAL A 63 17.47 -4.42 3.34
N MET A 64 16.23 -4.52 3.76
CA MET A 64 15.34 -3.37 3.91
C MET A 64 15.71 -2.55 5.15
N GLY A 65 15.66 -1.22 5.07
CA GLY A 65 15.84 -0.33 6.20
C GLY A 65 14.81 -0.53 7.29
N ALA A 66 15.20 -0.19 8.52
CA ALA A 66 14.27 -0.18 9.63
C ALA A 66 13.29 0.97 9.47
N LEU A 67 12.04 0.71 9.80
CA LEU A 67 11.04 1.76 9.91
C LEU A 67 11.37 2.69 11.09
N ILE A 68 11.08 3.95 10.94
CA ILE A 68 11.08 4.92 12.05
C ILE A 68 9.77 4.70 12.81
N GLU A 69 9.84 4.66 14.12
CA GLU A 69 8.66 4.55 14.98
C GLU A 69 7.72 5.74 14.74
N ASP A 70 6.45 5.45 14.55
CA ASP A 70 5.39 6.44 14.34
C ASP A 70 4.10 6.06 15.09
N ALA A 71 3.15 6.97 15.10
CA ALA A 71 1.87 6.82 15.78
C ALA A 71 0.75 6.28 14.86
N THR A 72 1.11 5.67 13.72
CA THR A 72 0.09 5.06 12.84
C THR A 72 -0.67 3.97 13.56
N PRO A 73 -2.00 3.94 13.50
CA PRO A 73 -2.80 2.83 14.02
C PRO A 73 -2.75 1.60 13.13
N LEU A 74 -2.30 1.73 11.88
CA LEU A 74 -2.24 0.63 10.93
C LEU A 74 -1.04 -0.29 11.20
N GLN A 75 -1.19 -1.55 10.82
CA GLN A 75 -0.13 -2.58 10.84
C GLN A 75 -0.42 -3.65 9.79
N LEU A 76 0.58 -4.48 9.49
CA LEU A 76 0.38 -5.64 8.62
C LEU A 76 -0.69 -6.56 9.21
N GLY A 77 -1.56 -7.07 8.34
CA GLY A 77 -2.69 -7.91 8.72
C GLY A 77 -3.91 -7.12 9.22
N ALA A 78 -3.87 -5.79 9.26
CA ALA A 78 -5.09 -5.00 9.42
C ALA A 78 -6.01 -5.25 8.23
N GLU A 79 -7.31 -5.33 8.48
CA GLU A 79 -8.35 -5.60 7.48
C GLU A 79 -9.37 -4.47 7.49
N GLY A 80 -9.94 -4.16 6.34
CA GLY A 80 -10.94 -3.11 6.20
C GLY A 80 -11.93 -3.37 5.09
N VAL A 81 -12.83 -2.42 4.90
CA VAL A 81 -13.84 -2.44 3.82
C VAL A 81 -13.80 -1.12 3.07
N TRP A 82 -13.70 -1.18 1.75
CA TRP A 82 -13.83 -0.03 0.88
C TRP A 82 -14.84 -0.35 -0.24
N ARG A 83 -15.86 0.52 -0.39
CA ARG A 83 -16.94 0.33 -1.38
C ARG A 83 -17.52 -1.09 -1.37
N SER A 84 -17.80 -1.62 -0.18
CA SER A 84 -18.32 -2.98 0.05
C SER A 84 -17.38 -4.13 -0.31
N THR A 85 -16.12 -3.86 -0.66
CA THR A 85 -15.09 -4.87 -0.91
C THR A 85 -14.15 -4.91 0.29
N HIS A 86 -13.91 -6.10 0.85
CA HIS A 86 -12.93 -6.30 1.90
C HIS A 86 -11.52 -6.19 1.33
N PHE A 87 -10.58 -5.72 2.17
CA PHE A 87 -9.16 -5.71 1.87
C PHE A 87 -8.33 -6.04 3.11
N ALA A 88 -7.12 -6.53 2.87
CA ALA A 88 -6.10 -6.74 3.89
C ALA A 88 -4.84 -5.94 3.58
N VAL A 89 -4.22 -5.38 4.60
CA VAL A 89 -2.93 -4.71 4.53
C VAL A 89 -1.84 -5.76 4.57
N VAL A 90 -1.07 -5.90 3.49
CA VAL A 90 -0.04 -6.93 3.35
C VAL A 90 1.38 -6.38 3.28
N GLY A 91 1.54 -5.09 3.03
CA GLY A 91 2.83 -4.43 2.96
C GLY A 91 2.79 -2.97 3.38
N ARG A 92 3.97 -2.43 3.66
CA ARG A 92 4.15 -1.03 4.03
C ARG A 92 5.46 -0.49 3.47
N LEU A 93 5.42 0.71 2.95
CA LEU A 93 6.57 1.58 2.75
C LEU A 93 6.44 2.80 3.65
N GLN A 94 7.53 3.20 4.25
CA GLN A 94 7.65 4.46 4.96
C GLN A 94 8.55 5.39 4.16
N VAL A 95 8.02 6.56 3.86
CA VAL A 95 8.68 7.56 3.02
C VAL A 95 8.90 8.83 3.82
N LYS A 96 10.03 9.48 3.62
CA LYS A 96 10.36 10.76 4.26
C LYS A 96 10.83 11.80 3.25
N TRP A 97 10.64 13.03 3.60
CA TRP A 97 11.19 14.21 2.95
C TRP A 97 11.65 15.23 4.00
N ALA A 98 12.13 16.41 3.61
CA ALA A 98 12.77 17.35 4.52
C ALA A 98 11.91 17.83 5.69
N GLN A 99 10.58 17.82 5.55
CA GLN A 99 9.63 18.41 6.53
C GLN A 99 8.67 17.39 7.13
N GLY A 100 8.82 16.09 6.81
CA GLY A 100 7.94 15.05 7.34
C GLY A 100 8.08 13.71 6.63
N GLY A 101 7.04 12.90 6.75
CA GLY A 101 6.95 11.60 6.11
C GLY A 101 5.52 11.10 6.07
N TRP A 102 5.33 10.00 5.36
CA TRP A 102 4.05 9.32 5.25
C TRP A 102 4.25 7.81 5.11
N ASN A 103 3.15 7.07 5.18
CA ASN A 103 3.11 5.64 4.96
C ASN A 103 2.30 5.32 3.72
N GLU A 104 2.79 4.34 2.95
CA GLU A 104 2.10 3.70 1.85
C GLU A 104 1.82 2.25 2.23
N TRP A 105 0.55 1.90 2.41
CA TRP A 105 0.11 0.57 2.81
C TRP A 105 -0.37 -0.20 1.59
N TYR A 106 0.31 -1.28 1.25
CA TYR A 106 -0.08 -2.15 0.14
C TYR A 106 -1.21 -3.06 0.57
N CYS A 107 -2.30 -3.04 -0.18
CA CYS A 107 -3.55 -3.72 0.13
C CYS A 107 -3.93 -4.72 -0.95
N VAL A 108 -4.45 -5.87 -0.52
CA VAL A 108 -5.05 -6.91 -1.38
C VAL A 108 -6.54 -6.93 -1.11
N PHE A 109 -7.36 -6.87 -2.18
CA PHE A 109 -8.80 -6.82 -2.12
C PHE A 109 -9.42 -8.18 -2.46
N ASP A 110 -10.61 -8.50 -1.92
CA ASP A 110 -11.31 -9.77 -2.17
C ASP A 110 -11.69 -9.96 -3.64
N ASP A 111 -11.81 -8.89 -4.42
CA ASP A 111 -12.07 -8.92 -5.85
C ASP A 111 -10.82 -9.18 -6.70
N GLY A 112 -9.67 -9.45 -6.08
CA GLY A 112 -8.40 -9.76 -6.72
C GLY A 112 -7.58 -8.53 -7.13
N ARG A 113 -8.10 -7.31 -6.94
CA ARG A 113 -7.31 -6.10 -7.15
C ARG A 113 -6.29 -5.93 -6.04
N THR A 114 -5.24 -5.19 -6.35
CA THR A 114 -4.31 -4.63 -5.36
C THR A 114 -4.29 -3.12 -5.49
N GLY A 115 -4.02 -2.43 -4.39
CA GLY A 115 -4.00 -0.97 -4.35
C GLY A 115 -3.22 -0.47 -3.15
N TRP A 116 -3.25 0.83 -2.96
CA TRP A 116 -2.54 1.51 -1.89
C TRP A 116 -3.50 2.28 -0.99
N LEU A 117 -3.29 2.19 0.30
CA LEU A 117 -3.86 3.09 1.29
C LEU A 117 -2.74 4.03 1.75
N GLY A 118 -2.72 5.25 1.21
CA GLY A 118 -1.83 6.32 1.63
C GLY A 118 -2.28 6.89 2.97
N GLU A 119 -1.32 7.14 3.86
CA GLU A 119 -1.55 7.74 5.18
C GLU A 119 -0.56 8.88 5.40
N ALA A 120 -1.03 10.11 5.38
CA ALA A 120 -0.24 11.32 5.56
C ALA A 120 -0.95 12.33 6.45
N ALA A 121 -0.32 12.77 7.54
CA ALA A 121 -0.84 13.83 8.43
C ALA A 121 -2.28 13.61 8.93
N GLY A 122 -2.72 12.35 9.10
CA GLY A 122 -4.08 11.98 9.51
C GLY A 122 -5.10 11.96 8.37
N GLU A 123 -4.69 12.19 7.13
CA GLU A 123 -5.50 11.98 5.93
C GLU A 123 -5.19 10.61 5.33
N TYR A 124 -6.23 10.02 4.70
CA TYR A 124 -6.15 8.70 4.08
C TYR A 124 -6.69 8.76 2.66
N ALA A 125 -6.04 8.03 1.74
CA ALA A 125 -6.51 7.90 0.36
C ALA A 125 -6.33 6.46 -0.11
N ILE A 126 -7.35 5.90 -0.76
CA ILE A 126 -7.22 4.61 -1.47
C ILE A 126 -7.03 4.90 -2.95
N SER A 127 -6.02 4.25 -3.55
CA SER A 127 -5.70 4.41 -4.96
C SER A 127 -5.27 3.11 -5.61
N PHE A 128 -5.47 3.03 -6.92
CA PHE A 128 -5.15 1.87 -7.75
C PHE A 128 -4.35 2.30 -8.97
N GLU A 129 -3.32 1.54 -9.32
CA GLU A 129 -2.63 1.76 -10.58
C GLU A 129 -3.62 1.64 -11.74
N THR A 130 -3.69 2.68 -12.55
CA THR A 130 -4.70 2.80 -13.60
C THR A 130 -4.08 3.41 -14.84
N PRO A 131 -3.97 2.67 -15.94
CA PRO A 131 -3.55 3.24 -17.22
C PRO A 131 -4.51 4.34 -17.68
N VAL A 132 -3.97 5.45 -18.12
CA VAL A 132 -4.75 6.57 -18.66
C VAL A 132 -4.33 6.86 -20.12
N PRO A 133 -5.26 7.23 -21.00
CA PRO A 133 -4.95 7.51 -22.40
C PRO A 133 -4.32 8.89 -22.61
N GLU A 134 -4.46 9.80 -21.66
CA GLU A 134 -3.96 11.16 -21.75
C GLU A 134 -2.43 11.21 -21.63
N PRO A 135 -1.75 12.08 -22.38
CA PRO A 135 -0.33 12.30 -22.18
C PRO A 135 -0.08 12.97 -20.83
N LEU A 136 0.89 12.43 -20.07
CA LEU A 136 1.26 12.99 -18.77
C LEU A 136 2.21 14.19 -18.95
N PRO A 137 2.10 15.23 -18.10
CA PRO A 137 3.06 16.34 -18.09
C PRO A 137 4.47 15.84 -17.80
N ALA A 138 5.50 16.50 -18.32
CA ALA A 138 6.87 16.18 -17.95
C ALA A 138 7.12 16.54 -16.47
N TRP A 139 7.92 15.74 -15.75
CA TRP A 139 8.26 15.99 -14.34
C TRP A 139 8.67 17.44 -14.06
N ALA A 140 9.53 18.01 -14.91
CA ALA A 140 10.05 19.36 -14.76
C ALA A 140 8.98 20.48 -14.92
N SER A 141 7.80 20.15 -15.42
CA SER A 141 6.67 21.12 -15.59
C SER A 141 5.64 21.03 -14.47
N LEU A 142 5.76 20.03 -13.56
CA LEU A 142 4.80 19.85 -12.50
C LEU A 142 4.96 20.94 -11.44
N GLN A 143 3.84 21.52 -11.04
CA GLN A 143 3.77 22.48 -9.94
C GLN A 143 2.34 22.50 -9.36
N PRO A 144 2.18 22.80 -8.08
CA PRO A 144 0.86 22.99 -7.48
C PRO A 144 0.04 24.04 -8.26
N GLY A 145 -1.26 23.76 -8.44
CA GLY A 145 -2.19 24.57 -9.22
C GLY A 145 -2.26 24.23 -10.71
N LEU A 146 -1.39 23.34 -11.21
CA LEU A 146 -1.47 22.91 -12.62
C LEU A 146 -2.68 21.99 -12.82
N PRO A 147 -3.61 22.28 -13.76
CA PRO A 147 -4.69 21.38 -14.08
C PRO A 147 -4.20 20.21 -14.94
N VAL A 148 -4.67 19.00 -14.63
CA VAL A 148 -4.36 17.75 -15.35
C VAL A 148 -5.64 16.96 -15.56
N THR A 149 -5.85 16.40 -16.76
CA THR A 149 -6.94 15.46 -17.01
C THR A 149 -6.42 14.04 -16.99
N LEU A 150 -7.06 13.16 -16.22
CA LEU A 150 -6.71 11.75 -16.08
C LEU A 150 -7.98 10.90 -16.19
N GLY A 151 -8.03 9.98 -17.14
CA GLY A 151 -9.21 9.14 -17.36
C GLY A 151 -10.48 9.96 -17.65
N GLY A 152 -10.36 11.10 -18.33
CA GLY A 152 -11.46 12.01 -18.63
C GLY A 152 -11.93 12.87 -17.45
N VAL A 153 -11.25 12.82 -16.29
CA VAL A 153 -11.57 13.62 -15.10
C VAL A 153 -10.53 14.72 -14.90
N ALA A 154 -10.99 15.94 -14.64
CA ALA A 154 -10.12 17.06 -14.33
C ALA A 154 -9.67 17.01 -12.86
N TYR A 155 -8.38 17.21 -12.64
CA TYR A 155 -7.72 17.33 -11.34
C TYR A 155 -6.86 18.59 -11.33
N GLU A 156 -6.45 18.99 -10.14
CA GLU A 156 -5.41 20.01 -9.91
C GLU A 156 -4.27 19.37 -9.10
N ILE A 157 -3.03 19.64 -9.48
CA ILE A 157 -1.86 19.23 -8.70
C ILE A 157 -1.87 20.01 -7.38
N THR A 158 -1.88 19.29 -6.28
CA THR A 158 -1.85 19.89 -4.93
C THR A 158 -0.47 19.83 -4.30
N ASP A 159 0.35 18.85 -4.71
CA ASP A 159 1.69 18.66 -4.17
C ASP A 159 2.62 18.03 -5.21
N VAL A 160 3.92 18.37 -5.17
CA VAL A 160 4.98 17.77 -5.99
C VAL A 160 6.19 17.53 -5.10
N ARG A 161 6.65 16.28 -5.03
CA ARG A 161 7.71 15.89 -4.10
C ARG A 161 8.76 14.97 -4.69
N GLU A 162 10.00 15.21 -4.26
CA GLU A 162 11.03 14.17 -4.17
C GLU A 162 11.16 13.75 -2.70
N ALA A 163 11.17 12.44 -2.46
CA ALA A 163 11.24 11.87 -1.14
C ALA A 163 12.10 10.59 -1.16
N GLU A 164 12.42 10.07 0.03
CA GLU A 164 13.27 8.89 0.18
C GLU A 164 12.52 7.78 0.90
N VAL A 165 12.57 6.56 0.39
CA VAL A 165 12.10 5.38 1.09
C VAL A 165 13.02 5.11 2.28
N VAL A 166 12.48 5.25 3.49
CA VAL A 166 13.19 4.94 4.75
C VAL A 166 13.36 3.44 4.90
N GLY A 167 12.25 2.71 4.71
CA GLY A 167 12.19 1.28 4.88
C GLY A 167 10.82 0.74 4.51
N GLY A 168 10.66 -0.57 4.71
CA GLY A 168 9.40 -1.24 4.44
C GLY A 168 9.29 -2.56 5.18
N GLU A 169 8.10 -3.12 5.17
CA GLU A 169 7.76 -4.41 5.76
C GLU A 169 6.67 -5.12 4.96
N GLY A 170 6.55 -6.44 5.13
CA GLY A 170 5.55 -7.25 4.43
C GLY A 170 5.85 -7.43 2.95
N GLU A 171 4.79 -7.44 2.15
CA GLU A 171 4.82 -7.71 0.72
C GLU A 171 4.73 -6.41 -0.08
N LEU A 172 5.38 -6.37 -1.25
CA LEU A 172 5.35 -5.20 -2.14
C LEU A 172 5.25 -5.66 -3.60
N PRO A 173 4.56 -4.89 -4.48
CA PRO A 173 4.34 -5.29 -5.87
C PRO A 173 5.52 -4.99 -6.80
N PHE A 174 6.57 -4.36 -6.30
CA PHE A 174 7.75 -3.96 -7.08
C PHE A 174 9.03 -4.08 -6.27
N ARG A 175 10.16 -3.99 -6.96
CA ARG A 175 11.48 -3.92 -6.30
C ARG A 175 11.67 -2.52 -5.73
N VAL A 176 12.06 -2.45 -4.47
CA VAL A 176 12.36 -1.21 -3.77
C VAL A 176 13.37 -1.49 -2.66
N GLY A 177 14.17 -0.50 -2.31
CA GLY A 177 15.14 -0.55 -1.22
C GLY A 177 15.19 0.76 -0.45
N SER A 178 15.79 0.71 0.74
CA SER A 178 16.05 1.92 1.54
C SER A 178 16.98 2.87 0.81
N GLY A 179 16.72 4.18 0.93
CA GLY A 179 17.45 5.21 0.21
C GLY A 179 17.02 5.39 -1.24
N TRP A 180 16.02 4.63 -1.70
CA TRP A 180 15.44 4.84 -3.02
C TRP A 180 14.69 6.17 -3.05
N THR A 181 14.98 7.00 -4.05
CA THR A 181 14.29 8.27 -4.25
C THR A 181 12.99 8.05 -4.99
N THR A 182 11.89 8.58 -4.44
CA THR A 182 10.60 8.63 -5.10
C THR A 182 10.34 10.04 -5.63
N ARG A 183 9.60 10.12 -6.74
CA ARG A 183 9.15 11.37 -7.35
C ARG A 183 7.66 11.28 -7.62
N SER A 184 6.87 12.05 -6.91
CA SER A 184 5.42 12.00 -7.04
C SER A 184 4.78 13.37 -7.09
N ALA A 185 3.63 13.43 -7.77
CA ALA A 185 2.74 14.56 -7.69
C ALA A 185 1.36 14.05 -7.27
N ASP A 186 0.79 14.66 -6.24
CA ASP A 186 -0.56 14.37 -5.79
C ASP A 186 -1.54 15.38 -6.36
N LEU A 187 -2.69 14.86 -6.77
CA LEU A 187 -3.74 15.63 -7.42
C LEU A 187 -5.07 15.40 -6.73
N ARG A 188 -5.87 16.43 -6.69
CA ARG A 188 -7.23 16.38 -6.13
C ARG A 188 -8.22 17.12 -7.02
N ASN A 189 -9.48 16.88 -6.78
CA ASN A 189 -10.57 17.70 -7.28
C ASN A 189 -11.60 17.99 -6.18
N ASP A 190 -12.63 18.75 -6.51
CA ASP A 190 -13.68 19.17 -5.58
C ASP A 190 -14.65 18.03 -5.16
N THR A 191 -14.51 16.81 -5.73
CA THR A 191 -15.37 15.66 -5.45
C THR A 191 -14.67 14.54 -4.68
N ALA A 192 -13.71 14.86 -3.83
CA ALA A 192 -12.89 13.91 -3.06
C ALA A 192 -12.08 12.90 -3.91
N ARG A 193 -12.00 13.06 -5.23
CA ARG A 193 -11.13 12.24 -6.06
C ARG A 193 -9.68 12.61 -5.82
N PHE A 194 -8.87 11.58 -5.74
CA PHE A 194 -7.44 11.65 -5.51
C PHE A 194 -6.71 10.94 -6.66
N ALA A 195 -5.55 11.45 -7.01
CA ALA A 195 -4.65 10.78 -7.93
C ALA A 195 -3.20 11.04 -7.54
N THR A 196 -2.31 10.10 -7.87
CA THR A 196 -0.86 10.28 -7.78
C THR A 196 -0.25 9.98 -9.14
N LEU A 197 0.61 10.88 -9.62
CA LEU A 197 1.53 10.64 -10.71
C LEU A 197 2.88 10.24 -10.11
N ASP A 198 3.33 9.02 -10.38
CA ASP A 198 4.60 8.50 -9.90
C ASP A 198 5.64 8.52 -11.05
N TYR A 199 6.70 9.30 -10.87
CA TYR A 199 7.83 9.47 -11.78
C TYR A 199 9.11 8.83 -11.24
N SER A 200 9.01 7.88 -10.32
CA SER A 200 10.16 7.21 -9.71
C SER A 200 10.90 6.30 -10.69
N ASP A 201 10.21 5.78 -11.70
CA ASP A 201 10.74 4.94 -12.78
C ASP A 201 10.84 5.72 -14.11
N GLU A 202 11.42 5.09 -15.15
CA GLU A 202 11.52 5.67 -16.49
C GLU A 202 10.14 5.97 -17.11
N ALA A 203 9.18 5.06 -16.90
CA ALA A 203 7.81 5.24 -17.33
C ALA A 203 6.96 5.69 -16.14
N PRO A 204 6.33 6.87 -16.19
CA PRO A 204 5.48 7.32 -15.12
C PRO A 204 4.24 6.44 -14.98
N ARG A 205 3.83 6.21 -13.73
CA ARG A 205 2.61 5.48 -13.38
C ARG A 205 1.55 6.44 -12.85
N VAL A 206 0.30 6.07 -13.05
CA VAL A 206 -0.85 6.82 -12.56
C VAL A 206 -1.62 5.96 -11.57
N TYR A 207 -1.88 6.50 -10.40
CA TYR A 207 -2.75 5.90 -9.40
C TYR A 207 -3.99 6.78 -9.28
N LEU A 208 -5.16 6.19 -9.53
CA LEU A 208 -6.45 6.88 -9.38
C LEU A 208 -7.20 6.32 -8.17
N GLY A 209 -7.83 7.22 -7.42
CA GLY A 209 -8.53 6.85 -6.21
C GLY A 209 -9.38 7.97 -5.62
N GLU A 210 -9.53 7.91 -4.31
CA GLU A 210 -10.28 8.89 -3.54
C GLU A 210 -9.72 9.06 -2.13
N VAL A 211 -9.89 10.24 -1.58
CA VAL A 211 -9.71 10.50 -0.14
C VAL A 211 -10.81 9.75 0.61
N VAL A 212 -10.44 9.08 1.68
CA VAL A 212 -11.35 8.24 2.46
C VAL A 212 -11.35 8.67 3.93
N ASP A 213 -12.49 8.49 4.56
CA ASP A 213 -12.62 8.69 6.00
C ASP A 213 -12.19 7.42 6.75
N PHE A 214 -11.27 7.56 7.70
CA PHE A 214 -10.70 6.42 8.44
C PHE A 214 -11.78 5.55 9.12
N PRO A 215 -12.78 6.09 9.85
CA PRO A 215 -13.91 5.31 10.37
C PRO A 215 -14.70 4.58 9.28
N GLY A 216 -14.85 5.19 8.10
CA GLY A 216 -15.58 4.62 6.97
C GLY A 216 -14.97 3.35 6.40
N LEU A 217 -13.68 3.10 6.65
CA LEU A 217 -12.98 1.88 6.26
C LEU A 217 -13.28 0.69 7.17
N ALA A 218 -13.99 0.87 8.29
CA ALA A 218 -14.34 -0.18 9.26
C ALA A 218 -13.15 -1.10 9.62
N LEU A 219 -11.99 -0.51 9.81
CA LEU A 219 -10.71 -1.21 10.03
C LEU A 219 -10.71 -2.04 11.31
N ARG A 220 -10.03 -3.19 11.25
CA ARG A 220 -9.82 -4.14 12.36
C ARG A 220 -8.37 -4.56 12.39
N GLY A 221 -7.93 -5.14 13.53
CA GLY A 221 -6.55 -5.58 13.69
C GLY A 221 -5.56 -4.41 13.74
N LEU A 222 -5.99 -3.26 14.26
CA LEU A 222 -5.15 -2.08 14.43
C LEU A 222 -4.16 -2.27 15.58
N ARG A 223 -3.10 -1.44 15.59
CA ARG A 223 -2.16 -1.37 16.72
C ARG A 223 -2.87 -0.87 17.96
N GLU A 224 -2.56 -1.49 19.08
CA GLU A 224 -3.00 -1.02 20.40
C GLU A 224 -1.89 -0.14 20.99
N PHE A 225 -2.25 1.07 21.38
CA PHE A 225 -1.34 1.98 22.10
C PHE A 225 -1.72 2.02 23.57
N GLU A 226 -0.74 1.90 24.46
CA GLU A 226 -0.97 2.08 25.89
C GLU A 226 -1.51 3.51 26.14
N GLY A 227 -2.68 3.59 26.80
CA GLY A 227 -3.32 4.86 27.14
C GLY A 227 -4.33 5.41 26.10
N TRP A 228 -4.50 4.75 24.96
CA TRP A 228 -5.56 5.06 24.00
C TRP A 228 -6.72 4.04 24.20
N ARG A 229 -7.76 4.45 24.90
CA ARG A 229 -9.05 3.75 25.03
C ARG A 229 -10.19 4.69 24.72
#